data_c59e27e6fee6ae00038f9d4f32c14db8
#
_entry.id   c59e27e6fee6ae00038f9d4f32c14db8
#
_cell.length_a   1.000
_cell.length_b   1.000
_cell.length_c   1.000
_cell.angle_alpha   90.00
_cell.angle_beta   90.00
_cell.angle_gamma   90.00
#
_symmetry.space_group_name_H-M   'P 1'
#
loop_
_entity.id
_entity.type
_entity.pdbx_description
1 polymer ?
#
loop_
_entity_poly.entity_id
_entity_poly.type
_entity_poly.pdbx_seq_one_letter_code
_entity_poly.pdbx_strand_id
1 'polypeptide(L)'
;MNKKIEENPTGFQSVENALSRTEQYIEENQKSLSIIILAIVVVVGGYLGYKKFYLEPSNLEAQTDMYIAEQYFEQDSFQLALNGDGQNYGFIEIIDEYSVTKAANLAHYYAGICYLRTGSYEEAIDHLEKFDAEDIMIASIALGAIGDCYLELDNKEKAASFYLKAGARKKNSFTSPVYLKKAGMVFEDLQRYDKALKAYQAIEKDYPDTEEGKQIERYITALKIKMN
;
A
#
# COMPACT_ATOMS: atom_id res chain seq x y z
N MET A 1 74.57 0.00 1.55
CA MET A 1 73.20 -0.59 1.62
C MET A 1 72.28 0.48 2.20
N ASN A 2 71.74 1.35 1.31
CA ASN A 2 70.89 2.48 1.72
C ASN A 2 69.44 2.02 1.62
N LYS A 3 68.79 1.90 2.80
CA LYS A 3 67.34 1.65 2.92
C LYS A 3 66.63 2.98 2.66
N LYS A 4 65.95 3.11 1.49
CA LYS A 4 64.99 4.18 1.27
C LYS A 4 63.82 4.02 2.27
N ILE A 5 63.67 5.01 3.14
CA ILE A 5 62.49 5.16 4.00
C ILE A 5 61.39 5.66 3.08
N GLU A 6 60.36 4.84 2.81
CA GLU A 6 59.10 5.28 2.20
C GLU A 6 58.36 6.12 3.23
N GLU A 7 58.35 7.43 3.05
CA GLU A 7 57.52 8.35 3.83
C GLU A 7 56.04 8.10 3.44
N ASN A 8 55.26 7.63 4.39
CA ASN A 8 53.80 7.60 4.26
C ASN A 8 53.32 9.03 4.03
N PRO A 9 52.52 9.32 2.97
CA PRO A 9 52.02 10.66 2.73
C PRO A 9 51.15 11.11 3.92
N THR A 10 51.48 12.27 4.48
CA THR A 10 50.66 12.91 5.51
C THR A 10 49.25 13.11 4.97
N GLY A 11 48.19 13.05 5.83
CA GLY A 11 46.80 13.10 5.40
C GLY A 11 46.45 14.27 4.45
N PHE A 12 47.24 15.37 4.53
CA PHE A 12 47.13 16.52 3.63
C PHE A 12 47.58 16.20 2.19
N GLN A 13 48.70 15.50 2.02
CA GLN A 13 49.22 15.08 0.70
C GLN A 13 48.32 14.03 0.04
N SER A 14 47.65 13.19 0.81
CA SER A 14 46.68 12.22 0.27
C SER A 14 45.42 12.89 -0.27
N VAL A 15 44.95 13.96 0.37
CA VAL A 15 43.81 14.78 -0.09
C VAL A 15 44.18 15.57 -1.35
N GLU A 16 45.39 16.18 -1.40
CA GLU A 16 45.88 16.93 -2.55
C GLU A 16 46.05 16.03 -3.79
N ASN A 17 46.62 14.82 -3.62
CA ASN A 17 46.73 13.82 -4.67
C ASN A 17 45.33 13.28 -5.14
N ALA A 18 44.36 13.15 -4.24
CA ALA A 18 43.03 12.76 -4.60
C ALA A 18 42.29 13.85 -5.40
N LEU A 19 42.45 15.13 -5.01
CA LEU A 19 41.94 16.29 -5.74
C LEU A 19 42.51 16.38 -7.15
N SER A 20 43.83 16.29 -7.28
CA SER A 20 44.51 16.33 -8.58
C SER A 20 44.08 15.20 -9.53
N ARG A 21 43.89 13.99 -9.03
CA ARG A 21 43.33 12.85 -9.82
C ARG A 21 41.89 13.08 -10.24
N THR A 22 41.08 13.70 -9.39
CA THR A 22 39.70 14.01 -9.71
C THR A 22 39.61 15.10 -10.79
N GLU A 23 40.42 16.15 -10.67
CA GLU A 23 40.56 17.19 -11.70
C GLU A 23 40.95 16.62 -13.04
N GLN A 24 42.00 15.81 -13.08
CA GLN A 24 42.48 15.16 -14.30
C GLN A 24 41.42 14.25 -14.93
N TYR A 25 40.69 13.46 -14.11
CA TYR A 25 39.59 12.62 -14.60
C TYR A 25 38.45 13.46 -15.20
N ILE A 26 38.10 14.60 -14.58
CA ILE A 26 37.06 15.51 -15.07
C ILE A 26 37.51 16.13 -16.40
N GLU A 27 38.75 16.58 -16.52
CA GLU A 27 39.28 17.18 -17.74
C GLU A 27 39.34 16.17 -18.90
N GLU A 28 39.83 14.95 -18.64
CA GLU A 28 39.90 13.89 -19.66
C GLU A 28 38.53 13.42 -20.12
N ASN A 29 37.53 13.47 -19.25
CA ASN A 29 36.16 12.96 -19.52
C ASN A 29 35.09 14.08 -19.67
N GLN A 30 35.50 15.34 -19.80
CA GLN A 30 34.60 16.51 -19.79
C GLN A 30 33.42 16.38 -20.76
N LYS A 31 33.65 15.90 -21.99
CA LYS A 31 32.57 15.71 -22.98
C LYS A 31 31.59 14.67 -22.55
N SER A 32 32.05 13.53 -22.04
CA SER A 32 31.17 12.45 -21.58
C SER A 32 30.35 12.86 -20.33
N LEU A 33 31.04 13.52 -19.38
CA LEU A 33 30.39 14.05 -18.17
C LEU A 33 29.33 15.10 -18.50
N SER A 34 29.64 16.02 -19.43
CA SER A 34 28.67 17.04 -19.87
C SER A 34 27.45 16.42 -20.54
N ILE A 35 27.62 15.37 -21.36
CA ILE A 35 26.50 14.66 -21.98
C ILE A 35 25.64 13.96 -20.92
N ILE A 36 26.29 13.31 -19.94
CA ILE A 36 25.57 12.63 -18.84
C ILE A 36 24.75 13.64 -18.00
N ILE A 37 25.38 14.77 -17.63
CA ILE A 37 24.72 15.84 -16.88
C ILE A 37 23.53 16.38 -17.68
N LEU A 38 23.70 16.66 -18.97
CA LEU A 38 22.66 17.15 -19.84
C LEU A 38 21.51 16.14 -19.93
N ALA A 39 21.81 14.85 -20.08
CA ALA A 39 20.79 13.79 -20.10
C ALA A 39 20.00 13.74 -18.79
N ILE A 40 20.67 13.84 -17.64
CA ILE A 40 19.99 13.90 -16.33
C ILE A 40 19.08 15.13 -16.26
N VAL A 41 19.55 16.31 -16.66
CA VAL A 41 18.77 17.54 -16.67
C VAL A 41 17.51 17.41 -17.54
N VAL A 42 17.65 16.82 -18.73
CA VAL A 42 16.52 16.58 -19.66
C VAL A 42 15.50 15.61 -19.04
N VAL A 43 15.95 14.52 -18.46
CA VAL A 43 15.06 13.52 -17.82
C VAL A 43 14.34 14.12 -16.61
N VAL A 44 15.08 14.78 -15.72
CA VAL A 44 14.49 15.41 -14.52
C VAL A 44 13.58 16.57 -14.91
N GLY A 45 13.99 17.43 -15.83
CA GLY A 45 13.17 18.54 -16.32
C GLY A 45 11.90 18.06 -17.03
N GLY A 46 12.02 17.02 -17.86
CA GLY A 46 10.87 16.37 -18.51
C GLY A 46 9.89 15.77 -17.51
N TYR A 47 10.40 15.06 -16.49
CA TYR A 47 9.57 14.51 -15.42
C TYR A 47 8.84 15.60 -14.60
N LEU A 48 9.56 16.65 -14.21
CA LEU A 48 8.94 17.77 -13.47
C LEU A 48 7.91 18.53 -14.31
N GLY A 49 8.19 18.72 -15.60
CA GLY A 49 7.25 19.31 -16.56
C GLY A 49 5.99 18.45 -16.71
N TYR A 50 6.14 17.16 -16.94
CA TYR A 50 5.02 16.20 -17.00
C TYR A 50 4.17 16.23 -15.73
N LYS A 51 4.84 16.18 -14.55
CA LYS A 51 4.15 16.21 -13.27
C LYS A 51 3.32 17.48 -13.10
N LYS A 52 3.93 18.66 -13.36
CA LYS A 52 3.31 19.96 -13.09
C LYS A 52 2.23 20.35 -14.11
N PHE A 53 2.46 20.04 -15.39
CA PHE A 53 1.59 20.53 -16.47
C PHE A 53 0.56 19.50 -16.95
N TYR A 54 0.75 18.23 -16.62
CA TYR A 54 -0.18 17.17 -17.00
C TYR A 54 -0.77 16.47 -15.78
N LEU A 55 0.08 15.86 -14.92
CA LEU A 55 -0.40 14.99 -13.86
C LEU A 55 -1.16 15.72 -12.74
N GLU A 56 -0.67 16.88 -12.30
CA GLU A 56 -1.35 17.66 -11.24
C GLU A 56 -2.71 18.24 -11.70
N PRO A 57 -2.83 18.87 -12.87
CA PRO A 57 -4.13 19.30 -13.39
C PRO A 57 -5.09 18.15 -13.62
N SER A 58 -4.65 17.06 -14.25
CA SER A 58 -5.48 15.87 -14.48
C SER A 58 -5.97 15.24 -13.16
N ASN A 59 -5.12 15.22 -12.12
CA ASN A 59 -5.55 14.71 -10.82
C ASN A 59 -6.58 15.62 -10.13
N LEU A 60 -6.51 16.94 -10.32
CA LEU A 60 -7.50 17.87 -9.78
C LEU A 60 -8.85 17.71 -10.50
N GLU A 61 -8.82 17.58 -11.81
CA GLU A 61 -10.01 17.32 -12.63
C GLU A 61 -10.66 15.99 -12.21
N ALA A 62 -9.87 14.90 -12.13
CA ALA A 62 -10.33 13.61 -11.65
C ALA A 62 -11.00 13.65 -10.26
N GLN A 63 -10.46 14.42 -9.32
CA GLN A 63 -11.07 14.61 -8.00
C GLN A 63 -12.40 15.34 -8.08
N THR A 64 -12.52 16.32 -8.99
CA THR A 64 -13.76 17.07 -9.18
C THR A 64 -14.84 16.17 -9.77
N ASP A 65 -14.49 15.39 -10.78
CA ASP A 65 -15.42 14.48 -11.46
C ASP A 65 -15.82 13.30 -10.55
N MET A 66 -14.93 12.84 -9.68
CA MET A 66 -15.18 11.75 -8.74
C MET A 66 -16.17 12.14 -7.61
N TYR A 67 -16.35 13.44 -7.33
CA TYR A 67 -17.14 13.91 -6.19
C TYR A 67 -18.58 13.37 -6.17
N ILE A 68 -19.26 13.32 -7.32
CA ILE A 68 -20.64 12.81 -7.40
C ILE A 68 -20.69 11.28 -7.18
N ALA A 69 -19.71 10.54 -7.68
CA ALA A 69 -19.59 9.11 -7.40
C ALA A 69 -19.38 8.83 -5.90
N GLU A 70 -18.59 9.66 -5.21
CA GLU A 70 -18.43 9.57 -3.75
C GLU A 70 -19.76 9.86 -3.01
N GLN A 71 -20.56 10.82 -3.46
CA GLN A 71 -21.88 11.10 -2.90
C GLN A 71 -22.83 9.90 -3.07
N TYR A 72 -22.83 9.25 -4.25
CA TYR A 72 -23.59 8.01 -4.45
C TYR A 72 -23.10 6.88 -3.56
N PHE A 73 -21.80 6.77 -3.36
CA PHE A 73 -21.19 5.78 -2.46
C PHE A 73 -21.64 5.99 -1.00
N GLU A 74 -21.64 7.23 -0.50
CA GLU A 74 -22.09 7.58 0.85
C GLU A 74 -23.57 7.30 1.07
N GLN A 75 -24.38 7.29 0.00
CA GLN A 75 -25.81 6.98 0.02
C GLN A 75 -26.10 5.49 -0.24
N ASP A 76 -25.09 4.62 -0.17
CA ASP A 76 -25.20 3.19 -0.52
C ASP A 76 -25.73 2.91 -1.93
N SER A 77 -25.69 3.91 -2.83
CA SER A 77 -26.10 3.81 -4.23
C SER A 77 -24.97 3.24 -5.09
N PHE A 78 -24.48 2.04 -4.75
CA PHE A 78 -23.24 1.47 -5.27
C PHE A 78 -23.21 1.30 -6.80
N GLN A 79 -24.34 1.01 -7.44
CA GLN A 79 -24.40 0.89 -8.91
C GLN A 79 -24.22 2.25 -9.61
N LEU A 80 -24.80 3.33 -9.04
CA LEU A 80 -24.59 4.69 -9.54
C LEU A 80 -23.16 5.17 -9.24
N ALA A 81 -22.63 4.84 -8.07
CA ALA A 81 -21.25 5.14 -7.72
C ALA A 81 -20.26 4.47 -8.70
N LEU A 82 -20.52 3.21 -9.11
CA LEU A 82 -19.69 2.48 -10.07
C LEU A 82 -19.76 3.06 -11.48
N ASN A 83 -20.99 3.25 -11.99
CA ASN A 83 -21.23 3.42 -13.44
C ASN A 83 -21.63 4.86 -13.81
N GLY A 84 -21.78 5.75 -12.82
CA GLY A 84 -22.33 7.09 -13.04
C GLY A 84 -23.84 7.10 -13.30
N ASP A 85 -24.36 8.29 -13.54
CA ASP A 85 -25.79 8.54 -13.81
C ASP A 85 -26.07 8.94 -15.28
N GLY A 86 -25.05 8.87 -16.13
CA GLY A 86 -25.08 9.30 -17.53
C GLY A 86 -24.80 10.79 -17.75
N GLN A 87 -24.66 11.59 -16.69
CA GLN A 87 -24.20 12.98 -16.70
C GLN A 87 -22.89 13.16 -15.94
N ASN A 88 -22.71 12.38 -14.88
CA ASN A 88 -21.54 12.40 -14.02
C ASN A 88 -20.86 11.03 -14.07
N TYR A 89 -19.54 11.05 -14.04
CA TYR A 89 -18.73 9.84 -14.05
C TYR A 89 -18.93 8.99 -12.81
N GLY A 90 -18.96 7.66 -13.00
CA GLY A 90 -18.78 6.69 -11.93
C GLY A 90 -17.30 6.36 -11.71
N PHE A 91 -17.01 5.58 -10.67
CA PHE A 91 -15.62 5.21 -10.36
C PHE A 91 -14.92 4.47 -11.52
N ILE A 92 -15.64 3.70 -12.34
CA ILE A 92 -15.05 2.98 -13.48
C ILE A 92 -14.58 3.97 -14.54
N GLU A 93 -15.39 4.96 -14.89
CA GLU A 93 -15.02 5.98 -15.86
C GLU A 93 -13.86 6.86 -15.36
N ILE A 94 -13.82 7.17 -14.04
CA ILE A 94 -12.69 7.88 -13.42
C ILE A 94 -11.39 7.07 -13.55
N ILE A 95 -11.43 5.75 -13.34
CA ILE A 95 -10.28 4.86 -13.50
C ILE A 95 -9.77 4.87 -14.93
N ASP A 96 -10.67 4.79 -15.90
CA ASP A 96 -10.33 4.70 -17.32
C ASP A 96 -9.77 6.02 -17.85
N GLU A 97 -10.44 7.15 -17.54
CA GLU A 97 -10.07 8.47 -18.08
C GLU A 97 -8.81 9.03 -17.39
N TYR A 98 -8.66 8.80 -16.10
CA TYR A 98 -7.59 9.39 -15.27
C TYR A 98 -6.59 8.38 -14.71
N SER A 99 -6.33 7.29 -15.40
CA SER A 99 -5.62 6.08 -14.95
C SER A 99 -4.28 6.31 -14.23
N VAL A 100 -3.55 7.40 -14.55
CA VAL A 100 -2.24 7.71 -13.96
C VAL A 100 -2.31 8.60 -12.73
N THR A 101 -3.51 8.98 -12.29
CA THR A 101 -3.73 9.93 -11.19
C THR A 101 -3.91 9.22 -9.84
N LYS A 102 -3.71 9.97 -8.77
CA LYS A 102 -4.02 9.48 -7.41
C LYS A 102 -5.53 9.29 -7.19
N ALA A 103 -6.35 10.10 -7.86
CA ALA A 103 -7.79 9.97 -7.81
C ALA A 103 -8.26 8.65 -8.43
N ALA A 104 -7.73 8.26 -9.60
CA ALA A 104 -8.03 6.97 -10.19
C ALA A 104 -7.55 5.79 -9.33
N ASN A 105 -6.38 5.93 -8.67
CA ASN A 105 -5.95 4.93 -7.70
C ASN A 105 -6.93 4.80 -6.54
N LEU A 106 -7.45 5.91 -6.00
CA LEU A 106 -8.47 5.89 -4.95
C LEU A 106 -9.82 5.35 -5.47
N ALA A 107 -10.18 5.66 -6.73
CA ALA A 107 -11.38 5.12 -7.37
C ALA A 107 -11.35 3.58 -7.46
N HIS A 108 -10.18 2.96 -7.60
CA HIS A 108 -10.03 1.49 -7.48
C HIS A 108 -10.48 0.97 -6.11
N TYR A 109 -10.16 1.65 -5.02
CA TYR A 109 -10.63 1.28 -3.68
C TYR A 109 -12.16 1.37 -3.59
N TYR A 110 -12.74 2.50 -3.99
CA TYR A 110 -14.19 2.69 -3.94
C TYR A 110 -14.94 1.70 -4.84
N ALA A 111 -14.46 1.49 -6.07
CA ALA A 111 -15.04 0.51 -6.99
C ALA A 111 -14.99 -0.90 -6.39
N GLY A 112 -13.86 -1.29 -5.80
CA GLY A 112 -13.73 -2.57 -5.13
C GLY A 112 -14.71 -2.75 -3.96
N ILE A 113 -14.93 -1.71 -3.15
CA ILE A 113 -15.95 -1.76 -2.09
C ILE A 113 -17.36 -1.81 -2.66
N CYS A 114 -17.67 -1.06 -3.73
CA CYS A 114 -18.97 -1.13 -4.40
C CYS A 114 -19.26 -2.55 -4.93
N TYR A 115 -18.28 -3.17 -5.58
CA TYR A 115 -18.39 -4.55 -6.06
C TYR A 115 -18.59 -5.56 -4.92
N LEU A 116 -17.84 -5.42 -3.81
CA LEU A 116 -18.05 -6.23 -2.62
C LEU A 116 -19.48 -6.09 -2.09
N ARG A 117 -20.01 -4.86 -2.02
CA ARG A 117 -21.35 -4.57 -1.52
C ARG A 117 -22.46 -5.07 -2.45
N THR A 118 -22.19 -5.19 -3.73
CA THR A 118 -23.13 -5.68 -4.75
C THR A 118 -23.00 -7.18 -5.05
N GLY A 119 -22.05 -7.87 -4.40
CA GLY A 119 -21.88 -9.33 -4.52
C GLY A 119 -21.00 -9.77 -5.71
N SER A 120 -20.33 -8.84 -6.39
CA SER A 120 -19.38 -9.12 -7.46
C SER A 120 -17.97 -9.27 -6.88
N TYR A 121 -17.72 -10.40 -6.23
CA TYR A 121 -16.55 -10.57 -5.36
C TYR A 121 -15.23 -10.66 -6.14
N GLU A 122 -15.22 -11.25 -7.32
CA GLU A 122 -14.05 -11.35 -8.17
C GLU A 122 -13.61 -9.98 -8.69
N GLU A 123 -14.55 -9.17 -9.17
CA GLU A 123 -14.32 -7.79 -9.59
C GLU A 123 -13.86 -6.93 -8.42
N ALA A 124 -14.43 -7.14 -7.23
CA ALA A 124 -13.99 -6.45 -6.01
C ALA A 124 -12.51 -6.72 -5.71
N ILE A 125 -12.09 -7.99 -5.77
CA ILE A 125 -10.70 -8.38 -5.56
C ILE A 125 -9.80 -7.72 -6.60
N ASP A 126 -10.16 -7.77 -7.90
CA ASP A 126 -9.37 -7.20 -8.98
C ASP A 126 -9.11 -5.70 -8.78
N HIS A 127 -10.15 -4.95 -8.40
CA HIS A 127 -10.01 -3.52 -8.12
C HIS A 127 -9.23 -3.24 -6.83
N LEU A 128 -9.51 -3.94 -5.74
CA LEU A 128 -8.79 -3.75 -4.47
C LEU A 128 -7.31 -4.14 -4.53
N GLU A 129 -6.93 -5.11 -5.37
CA GLU A 129 -5.53 -5.48 -5.59
C GLU A 129 -4.76 -4.43 -6.43
N LYS A 130 -5.45 -3.67 -7.29
CA LYS A 130 -4.87 -2.56 -8.05
C LYS A 130 -4.70 -1.30 -7.22
N PHE A 131 -5.43 -1.18 -6.11
CA PHE A 131 -5.32 -0.04 -5.21
C PHE A 131 -4.00 -0.07 -4.44
N ASP A 132 -3.16 0.94 -4.64
CA ASP A 132 -1.91 1.13 -3.90
C ASP A 132 -2.04 2.31 -2.95
N ALA A 133 -2.00 2.02 -1.64
CA ALA A 133 -2.08 3.03 -0.60
C ALA A 133 -0.91 2.97 0.35
N GLU A 134 -0.33 4.13 0.60
CA GLU A 134 0.63 4.33 1.67
C GLU A 134 -0.05 4.60 3.02
N ASP A 135 -1.33 4.89 3.02
CA ASP A 135 -2.13 5.18 4.22
C ASP A 135 -2.18 3.99 5.19
N ILE A 136 -2.23 4.31 6.48
CA ILE A 136 -2.20 3.31 7.55
C ILE A 136 -3.51 2.54 7.64
N MET A 137 -4.64 3.23 7.43
CA MET A 137 -5.98 2.67 7.66
C MET A 137 -6.58 2.09 6.39
N ILE A 138 -6.64 2.88 5.30
CA ILE A 138 -7.32 2.48 4.06
C ILE A 138 -6.64 1.26 3.43
N ALA A 139 -5.28 1.22 3.45
CA ALA A 139 -4.55 0.05 2.97
C ALA A 139 -4.87 -1.25 3.73
N SER A 140 -5.06 -1.15 5.06
CA SER A 140 -5.48 -2.30 5.87
C SER A 140 -6.93 -2.68 5.61
N ILE A 141 -7.81 -1.68 5.41
CA ILE A 141 -9.23 -1.91 5.08
C ILE A 141 -9.36 -2.59 3.71
N ALA A 142 -8.61 -2.15 2.70
CA ALA A 142 -8.62 -2.78 1.38
C ALA A 142 -8.22 -4.25 1.43
N LEU A 143 -7.13 -4.57 2.14
CA LEU A 143 -6.71 -5.97 2.36
C LEU A 143 -7.77 -6.78 3.14
N GLY A 144 -8.42 -6.15 4.11
CA GLY A 144 -9.52 -6.76 4.85
C GLY A 144 -10.73 -7.04 3.97
N ALA A 145 -11.09 -6.11 3.08
CA ALA A 145 -12.17 -6.27 2.11
C ALA A 145 -11.89 -7.41 1.11
N ILE A 146 -10.63 -7.56 0.65
CA ILE A 146 -10.23 -8.74 -0.14
C ILE A 146 -10.44 -10.03 0.67
N GLY A 147 -10.12 -10.00 1.96
CA GLY A 147 -10.40 -11.12 2.87
C GLY A 147 -11.90 -11.43 2.97
N ASP A 148 -12.74 -10.40 3.07
CA ASP A 148 -14.20 -10.55 3.08
C ASP A 148 -14.70 -11.16 1.74
N CYS A 149 -14.20 -10.70 0.59
CA CYS A 149 -14.53 -11.30 -0.72
C CYS A 149 -14.17 -12.78 -0.78
N TYR A 150 -12.97 -13.16 -0.34
CA TYR A 150 -12.58 -14.58 -0.33
C TYR A 150 -13.41 -15.42 0.63
N LEU A 151 -13.91 -14.82 1.72
CA LEU A 151 -14.81 -15.52 2.64
C LEU A 151 -16.17 -15.80 1.97
N GLU A 152 -16.73 -14.83 1.26
CA GLU A 152 -17.98 -14.99 0.49
C GLU A 152 -17.84 -16.00 -0.65
N LEU A 153 -16.64 -16.09 -1.25
CA LEU A 153 -16.29 -17.12 -2.25
C LEU A 153 -15.97 -18.49 -1.64
N ASP A 154 -16.25 -18.71 -0.35
CA ASP A 154 -15.91 -19.91 0.44
C ASP A 154 -14.41 -20.32 0.41
N ASN A 155 -13.52 -19.38 0.09
CA ASN A 155 -12.07 -19.58 0.12
C ASN A 155 -11.49 -19.11 1.45
N LYS A 156 -11.81 -19.84 2.52
CA LYS A 156 -11.45 -19.51 3.90
C LYS A 156 -9.94 -19.40 4.13
N GLU A 157 -9.12 -20.21 3.46
CA GLU A 157 -7.66 -20.13 3.55
C GLU A 157 -7.12 -18.77 3.06
N LYS A 158 -7.59 -18.32 1.91
CA LYS A 158 -7.21 -17.00 1.39
C LYS A 158 -7.76 -15.88 2.26
N ALA A 159 -9.01 -15.99 2.70
CA ALA A 159 -9.63 -15.02 3.61
C ALA A 159 -8.76 -14.81 4.87
N ALA A 160 -8.42 -15.88 5.58
CA ALA A 160 -7.55 -15.81 6.76
C ALA A 160 -6.18 -15.20 6.46
N SER A 161 -5.59 -15.54 5.30
CA SER A 161 -4.31 -14.97 4.87
C SER A 161 -4.40 -13.46 4.67
N PHE A 162 -5.45 -12.96 3.99
CA PHE A 162 -5.63 -11.54 3.75
C PHE A 162 -5.96 -10.78 5.04
N TYR A 163 -6.74 -11.33 5.95
CA TYR A 163 -6.95 -10.73 7.28
C TYR A 163 -5.64 -10.64 8.08
N LEU A 164 -4.77 -11.66 8.04
CA LEU A 164 -3.45 -11.56 8.68
C LEU A 164 -2.60 -10.46 8.04
N LYS A 165 -2.60 -10.33 6.69
CA LYS A 165 -1.90 -9.24 6.00
C LYS A 165 -2.45 -7.88 6.41
N ALA A 166 -3.78 -7.72 6.48
CA ALA A 166 -4.45 -6.51 6.92
C ALA A 166 -4.07 -6.12 8.36
N GLY A 167 -4.08 -7.09 9.29
CA GLY A 167 -3.69 -6.88 10.68
C GLY A 167 -2.20 -6.58 10.88
N ALA A 168 -1.33 -7.07 9.98
CA ALA A 168 0.11 -6.86 10.04
C ALA A 168 0.58 -5.58 9.32
N ARG A 169 -0.21 -5.06 8.36
CA ARG A 169 0.16 -3.88 7.59
C ARG A 169 0.09 -2.63 8.46
N LYS A 170 1.25 -1.97 8.70
CA LYS A 170 1.34 -0.75 9.52
C LYS A 170 0.53 -0.87 10.83
N LYS A 171 0.97 -1.76 11.71
CA LYS A 171 0.34 -2.07 13.02
C LYS A 171 -0.21 -0.83 13.74
N ASN A 172 -1.49 -0.87 14.07
CA ASN A 172 -2.20 0.19 14.78
C ASN A 172 -3.36 -0.37 15.60
N SER A 173 -3.88 0.41 16.55
CA SER A 173 -4.94 -0.02 17.46
C SER A 173 -6.36 0.02 16.86
N PHE A 174 -6.54 0.51 15.62
CA PHE A 174 -7.86 0.62 15.00
C PHE A 174 -8.18 -0.57 14.10
N THR A 175 -7.25 -0.94 13.19
CA THR A 175 -7.51 -1.98 12.19
C THR A 175 -6.85 -3.31 12.54
N SER A 176 -5.66 -3.30 13.15
CA SER A 176 -4.91 -4.54 13.42
C SER A 176 -5.68 -5.53 14.30
N PRO A 177 -6.23 -5.15 15.48
CA PRO A 177 -6.93 -6.11 16.34
C PRO A 177 -8.21 -6.65 15.68
N VAL A 178 -8.92 -5.83 14.88
CA VAL A 178 -10.12 -6.25 14.15
C VAL A 178 -9.78 -7.37 13.16
N TYR A 179 -8.77 -7.16 12.33
CA TYR A 179 -8.41 -8.14 11.30
C TYR A 179 -7.71 -9.37 11.86
N LEU A 180 -6.91 -9.23 12.92
CA LEU A 180 -6.37 -10.39 13.64
C LEU A 180 -7.48 -11.25 14.25
N LYS A 181 -8.55 -10.63 14.79
CA LYS A 181 -9.72 -11.35 15.30
C LYS A 181 -10.46 -12.08 14.17
N LYS A 182 -10.73 -11.40 13.04
CA LYS A 182 -11.33 -12.04 11.85
C LYS A 182 -10.49 -13.25 11.39
N ALA A 183 -9.17 -13.10 11.30
CA ALA A 183 -8.28 -14.21 10.94
C ALA A 183 -8.38 -15.39 11.93
N GLY A 184 -8.38 -15.10 13.23
CA GLY A 184 -8.55 -16.11 14.27
C GLY A 184 -9.85 -16.88 14.14
N MET A 185 -10.97 -16.18 13.92
CA MET A 185 -12.30 -16.79 13.72
C MET A 185 -12.32 -17.71 12.50
N VAL A 186 -11.74 -17.29 11.37
CA VAL A 186 -11.66 -18.13 10.17
C VAL A 186 -10.76 -19.34 10.40
N PHE A 187 -9.66 -19.19 11.13
CA PHE A 187 -8.82 -20.36 11.49
C PHE A 187 -9.53 -21.33 12.43
N GLU A 188 -10.38 -20.84 13.34
CA GLU A 188 -11.23 -21.74 14.14
C GLU A 188 -12.18 -22.55 13.28
N ASP A 189 -12.82 -21.90 12.31
CA ASP A 189 -13.76 -22.57 11.40
C ASP A 189 -13.04 -23.61 10.51
N LEU A 190 -11.79 -23.35 10.16
CA LEU A 190 -10.90 -24.30 9.50
C LEU A 190 -10.32 -25.38 10.43
N GLN A 191 -10.68 -25.39 11.72
CA GLN A 191 -10.11 -26.25 12.77
C GLN A 191 -8.59 -26.12 12.92
N ARG A 192 -8.01 -24.97 12.48
CA ARG A 192 -6.57 -24.67 12.62
C ARG A 192 -6.34 -23.91 13.93
N TYR A 193 -6.63 -24.56 15.03
CA TYR A 193 -6.67 -23.98 16.38
C TYR A 193 -5.36 -23.32 16.80
N ASP A 194 -4.21 -23.91 16.46
CA ASP A 194 -2.90 -23.32 16.72
C ASP A 194 -2.71 -21.94 16.05
N LYS A 195 -3.23 -21.77 14.82
CA LYS A 195 -3.16 -20.50 14.12
C LYS A 195 -4.14 -19.47 14.70
N ALA A 196 -5.35 -19.91 15.04
CA ALA A 196 -6.34 -19.10 15.74
C ALA A 196 -5.77 -18.57 17.07
N LEU A 197 -5.18 -19.45 17.86
CA LEU A 197 -4.56 -19.10 19.15
C LEU A 197 -3.47 -18.04 18.98
N LYS A 198 -2.59 -18.19 18.00
CA LYS A 198 -1.54 -17.20 17.70
C LYS A 198 -2.12 -15.82 17.36
N ALA A 199 -3.18 -15.78 16.53
CA ALA A 199 -3.83 -14.53 16.17
C ALA A 199 -4.46 -13.84 17.39
N TYR A 200 -5.15 -14.58 18.25
CA TYR A 200 -5.76 -14.05 19.47
C TYR A 200 -4.72 -13.60 20.52
N GLN A 201 -3.64 -14.36 20.70
CA GLN A 201 -2.54 -13.97 21.59
C GLN A 201 -1.82 -12.72 21.12
N ALA A 202 -1.74 -12.48 19.81
CA ALA A 202 -1.20 -11.22 19.29
C ALA A 202 -2.08 -10.02 19.67
N ILE A 203 -3.40 -10.19 19.69
CA ILE A 203 -4.33 -9.13 20.17
C ILE A 203 -4.15 -8.90 21.67
N GLU A 204 -4.15 -9.98 22.45
CA GLU A 204 -3.98 -9.92 23.92
C GLU A 204 -2.71 -9.16 24.31
N LYS A 205 -1.61 -9.45 23.60
CA LYS A 205 -0.29 -8.88 23.89
C LYS A 205 -0.13 -7.45 23.38
N ASP A 206 -0.47 -7.20 22.12
CA ASP A 206 -0.10 -5.97 21.41
C ASP A 206 -1.22 -4.90 21.46
N TYR A 207 -2.47 -5.29 21.79
CA TYR A 207 -3.65 -4.41 21.74
C TYR A 207 -4.60 -4.58 22.95
N PRO A 208 -4.10 -4.70 24.21
CA PRO A 208 -4.95 -5.04 25.39
C PRO A 208 -6.04 -4.00 25.69
N ASP A 209 -5.80 -2.74 25.36
CA ASP A 209 -6.70 -1.62 25.67
C ASP A 209 -7.80 -1.40 24.63
N THR A 210 -7.75 -2.10 23.48
CA THR A 210 -8.78 -2.02 22.44
C THR A 210 -10.04 -2.81 22.82
N GLU A 211 -11.13 -2.58 22.12
CA GLU A 211 -12.38 -3.33 22.35
C GLU A 211 -12.18 -4.83 22.11
N GLU A 212 -11.43 -5.19 21.05
CA GLU A 212 -11.05 -6.57 20.76
C GLU A 212 -10.17 -7.15 21.88
N GLY A 213 -9.19 -6.38 22.34
CA GLY A 213 -8.25 -6.80 23.41
C GLY A 213 -8.97 -7.13 24.71
N LYS A 214 -9.91 -6.28 25.14
CA LYS A 214 -10.72 -6.51 26.36
C LYS A 214 -11.57 -7.77 26.30
N GLN A 215 -11.93 -8.21 25.11
CA GLN A 215 -12.79 -9.37 24.90
C GLN A 215 -12.02 -10.66 24.55
N ILE A 216 -10.74 -10.57 24.19
CA ILE A 216 -10.03 -11.67 23.53
C ILE A 216 -9.79 -12.88 24.45
N GLU A 217 -9.64 -12.66 25.76
CA GLU A 217 -9.42 -13.73 26.74
C GLU A 217 -10.50 -14.83 26.66
N ARG A 218 -11.78 -14.44 26.47
CA ARG A 218 -12.88 -15.41 26.32
C ARG A 218 -12.71 -16.28 25.06
N TYR A 219 -12.21 -15.71 23.95
CA TYR A 219 -11.95 -16.46 22.72
C TYR A 219 -10.79 -17.44 22.91
N ILE A 220 -9.72 -17.01 23.56
CA ILE A 220 -8.57 -17.86 23.90
C ILE A 220 -9.00 -19.02 24.80
N THR A 221 -9.80 -18.75 25.83
CA THR A 221 -10.28 -19.78 26.76
C THR A 221 -11.19 -20.78 26.08
N ALA A 222 -12.16 -20.31 25.27
CA ALA A 222 -13.04 -21.18 24.51
C ALA A 222 -12.27 -22.07 23.51
N LEU A 223 -11.24 -21.48 22.85
CA LEU A 223 -10.39 -22.21 21.91
C LEU A 223 -9.58 -23.31 22.60
N LYS A 224 -8.98 -23.01 23.76
CA LYS A 224 -8.22 -24.02 24.54
C LYS A 224 -9.06 -25.22 24.96
N ILE A 225 -10.36 -25.01 25.22
CA ILE A 225 -11.30 -26.11 25.51
C ILE A 225 -11.50 -27.01 24.29
N LYS A 226 -11.55 -26.42 23.07
CA LYS A 226 -11.68 -27.18 21.80
C LYS A 226 -10.41 -27.95 21.41
N MET A 227 -9.26 -27.55 21.96
CA MET A 227 -7.95 -28.17 21.67
C MET A 227 -7.66 -29.37 22.57
N ASN A 228 -8.37 -29.51 23.72
CA ASN A 228 -8.27 -30.64 24.64
C ASN A 228 -9.30 -31.73 24.32
#